data_3d5724e3120abd6d08b66d4e9d5fb6ea
#
_entry.id   3d5724e3120abd6d08b66d4e9d5fb6ea
#
_cell.length_a   1.000
_cell.length_b   1.000
_cell.length_c   1.000
_cell.angle_alpha   90.00
_cell.angle_beta   90.00
_cell.angle_gamma   90.00
#
_symmetry.space_group_name_H-M   'P 1'
#
loop_
_entity.id
_entity.type
_entity.pdbx_description
1 polymer ?
#
loop_
_entity_poly.entity_id
_entity_poly.type
_entity_poly.pdbx_seq_one_letter_code
_entity_poly.pdbx_strand_id
1 'polypeptide(L)'
;MNRSSSIKYTVISCLAIISMVIGLFVYDTVTEKELTADQYKLLKFYKLNTERQLSNFELASGPNQFTNKNLEGKWSLIFMGFASCPDMCPMTMSQMAKTSEFLELEMPDAKEKISFTIVSVDPDRDTPEAILKYAQAFNPNFV
;
A
#
# COMPACT_ATOMS: atom_id res chain seq x y z
N MET A 1 14.28 61.44 -8.78
CA MET A 1 13.84 60.08 -8.39
C MET A 1 14.10 59.15 -9.57
N ASN A 2 15.01 58.20 -9.41
CA ASN A 2 15.61 57.48 -10.56
C ASN A 2 14.65 56.35 -11.05
N ARG A 3 13.96 56.57 -12.16
CA ARG A 3 12.98 55.67 -12.78
C ARG A 3 13.54 54.23 -13.00
N SER A 4 14.83 54.14 -13.25
CA SER A 4 15.56 52.86 -13.42
C SER A 4 15.66 52.03 -12.13
N SER A 5 15.78 52.65 -10.96
CA SER A 5 15.84 51.98 -9.67
C SER A 5 14.48 51.41 -9.27
N SER A 6 13.38 52.12 -9.52
CA SER A 6 12.02 51.65 -9.23
C SER A 6 11.67 50.40 -10.04
N ILE A 7 12.05 50.34 -11.33
CA ILE A 7 11.83 49.18 -12.18
C ILE A 7 12.60 47.97 -11.67
N LYS A 8 13.84 48.14 -11.22
CA LYS A 8 14.66 47.01 -10.66
C LYS A 8 14.02 46.45 -9.41
N TYR A 9 13.51 47.27 -8.48
CA TYR A 9 12.87 46.80 -7.26
C TYR A 9 11.55 46.07 -7.55
N THR A 10 10.74 46.54 -8.51
CA THR A 10 9.51 45.81 -8.91
C THR A 10 9.82 44.45 -9.54
N VAL A 11 10.81 44.38 -10.40
CA VAL A 11 11.21 43.08 -11.01
C VAL A 11 11.73 42.11 -9.95
N ILE A 12 12.58 42.57 -9.02
CA ILE A 12 13.10 41.73 -7.92
C ILE A 12 11.94 41.23 -7.02
N SER A 13 10.99 42.13 -6.69
CA SER A 13 9.83 41.77 -5.89
C SER A 13 8.95 40.71 -6.59
N CYS A 14 8.69 40.87 -7.88
CA CYS A 14 7.94 39.87 -8.67
C CYS A 14 8.65 38.53 -8.72
N LEU A 15 9.95 38.48 -8.93
CA LEU A 15 10.73 37.27 -8.93
C LEU A 15 10.73 36.57 -7.55
N ALA A 16 10.82 37.31 -6.47
CA ALA A 16 10.74 36.80 -5.11
C ALA A 16 9.37 36.18 -4.82
N ILE A 17 8.28 36.82 -5.25
CA ILE A 17 6.92 36.26 -5.10
C ILE A 17 6.75 35.01 -5.93
N ILE A 18 7.21 34.98 -7.17
CA ILE A 18 7.13 33.79 -8.04
C ILE A 18 7.91 32.63 -7.43
N SER A 19 9.14 32.86 -6.96
CA SER A 19 9.94 31.81 -6.34
C SER A 19 9.33 31.29 -5.02
N MET A 20 8.68 32.16 -4.25
CA MET A 20 7.93 31.75 -3.06
C MET A 20 6.72 30.87 -3.41
N VAL A 21 5.94 31.22 -4.41
CA VAL A 21 4.78 30.45 -4.86
C VAL A 21 5.21 29.09 -5.41
N ILE A 22 6.27 29.07 -6.22
CA ILE A 22 6.84 27.81 -6.72
C ILE A 22 7.34 26.94 -5.56
N GLY A 23 8.03 27.51 -4.59
CA GLY A 23 8.51 26.80 -3.40
C GLY A 23 7.38 26.19 -2.58
N LEU A 24 6.29 26.92 -2.36
CA LEU A 24 5.10 26.43 -1.67
C LEU A 24 4.42 25.30 -2.46
N PHE A 25 4.31 25.45 -3.78
CA PHE A 25 3.71 24.42 -4.64
C PHE A 25 4.54 23.13 -4.63
N VAL A 26 5.87 23.23 -4.78
CA VAL A 26 6.78 22.08 -4.70
C VAL A 26 6.73 21.45 -3.31
N TYR A 27 6.67 22.25 -2.25
CA TYR A 27 6.54 21.73 -0.89
C TYR A 27 5.26 20.91 -0.70
N ASP A 28 4.10 21.40 -1.18
CA ASP A 28 2.81 20.68 -1.05
C ASP A 28 2.76 19.40 -1.91
N THR A 29 3.47 19.37 -3.05
CA THR A 29 3.53 18.18 -3.93
C THR A 29 4.53 17.13 -3.47
N VAL A 30 5.62 17.53 -2.81
CA VAL A 30 6.67 16.61 -2.34
C VAL A 30 6.38 16.07 -0.94
N THR A 31 5.62 16.82 -0.12
CA THR A 31 5.27 16.37 1.23
C THR A 31 4.13 15.37 1.15
N GLU A 32 4.43 14.09 1.33
CA GLU A 32 3.41 13.05 1.49
C GLU A 32 2.53 13.41 2.70
N LYS A 33 1.24 13.64 2.43
CA LYS A 33 0.25 13.89 3.49
C LYS A 33 0.02 12.59 4.25
N GLU A 34 0.70 12.42 5.38
CA GLU A 34 0.36 11.34 6.30
C GLU A 34 -1.11 11.47 6.75
N LEU A 35 -1.83 10.37 6.77
CA LEU A 35 -3.20 10.32 7.26
C LEU A 35 -3.24 10.76 8.71
N THR A 36 -4.22 11.57 9.06
CA THR A 36 -4.45 11.99 10.45
C THR A 36 -5.04 10.86 11.29
N ALA A 37 -4.90 10.93 12.61
CA ALA A 37 -5.45 9.94 13.54
C ALA A 37 -6.97 9.71 13.35
N ASP A 38 -7.72 10.77 13.00
CA ASP A 38 -9.16 10.68 12.75
C ASP A 38 -9.47 9.98 11.43
N GLN A 39 -8.65 10.17 10.39
CA GLN A 39 -8.76 9.45 9.12
C GLN A 39 -8.47 7.95 9.31
N TYR A 40 -7.46 7.58 10.11
CA TYR A 40 -7.22 6.17 10.47
C TYR A 40 -8.43 5.54 11.17
N LYS A 41 -9.07 6.25 12.12
CA LYS A 41 -10.28 5.77 12.80
C LYS A 41 -11.46 5.59 11.84
N LEU A 42 -11.66 6.55 10.92
CA LEU A 42 -12.73 6.46 9.91
C LEU A 42 -12.56 5.24 9.01
N LEU A 43 -11.33 4.95 8.62
CA LEU A 43 -10.97 3.78 7.82
C LEU A 43 -10.93 2.47 8.63
N LYS A 44 -11.21 2.52 9.95
CA LYS A 44 -11.05 1.38 10.89
C LYS A 44 -9.66 0.75 10.84
N PHE A 45 -8.65 1.57 10.57
CA PHE A 45 -7.26 1.15 10.48
C PHE A 45 -6.53 1.47 11.79
N TYR A 46 -5.75 0.52 12.29
CA TYR A 46 -4.95 0.69 13.50
C TYR A 46 -3.46 0.74 13.12
N LYS A 47 -2.89 1.95 13.10
CA LYS A 47 -1.44 2.13 12.92
C LYS A 47 -0.75 1.74 14.23
N LEU A 48 0.15 0.78 14.19
CA LEU A 48 0.99 0.43 15.33
C LEU A 48 2.07 1.49 15.50
N ASN A 49 2.22 1.99 16.72
CA ASN A 49 3.21 3.05 17.03
C ASN A 49 4.64 2.50 17.20
N THR A 50 4.81 1.19 17.20
CA THR A 50 6.10 0.54 17.41
C THR A 50 6.30 -0.49 16.30
N GLU A 51 7.46 -0.41 15.65
CA GLU A 51 7.90 -1.44 14.71
C GLU A 51 8.07 -2.76 15.45
N ARG A 52 7.48 -3.81 14.90
CA ARG A 52 7.63 -5.18 15.41
C ARG A 52 8.39 -5.99 14.39
N GLN A 53 9.52 -6.52 14.80
CA GLN A 53 10.23 -7.49 13.98
C GLN A 53 9.49 -8.83 14.00
N LEU A 54 9.23 -9.37 12.83
CA LEU A 54 8.70 -10.72 12.69
C LEU A 54 9.83 -11.72 12.95
N SER A 55 9.55 -12.72 13.79
CA SER A 55 10.43 -13.88 13.90
C SER A 55 10.54 -14.57 12.56
N ASN A 56 11.63 -15.32 12.36
CA ASN A 56 11.76 -16.15 11.16
C ASN A 56 10.62 -17.16 11.10
N PHE A 57 9.97 -17.23 9.96
CA PHE A 57 8.91 -18.19 9.69
C PHE A 57 9.10 -18.81 8.32
N GLU A 58 8.51 -19.98 8.15
CA GLU A 58 8.49 -20.72 6.90
C GLU A 58 7.12 -21.39 6.78
N LEU A 59 6.35 -21.00 5.76
CA LEU A 59 5.03 -21.53 5.47
C LEU A 59 5.04 -22.21 4.11
N ALA A 60 4.35 -23.31 3.97
CA ALA A 60 4.17 -23.97 2.68
C ALA A 60 3.18 -23.18 1.81
N SER A 61 3.54 -22.99 0.53
CA SER A 61 2.71 -22.31 -0.48
C SER A 61 2.73 -23.12 -1.78
N GLY A 62 1.85 -24.09 -1.90
CA GLY A 62 1.89 -25.08 -2.97
C GLY A 62 3.26 -25.78 -3.00
N PRO A 63 3.96 -25.78 -4.14
CA PRO A 63 5.29 -26.40 -4.25
C PRO A 63 6.42 -25.53 -3.67
N ASN A 64 6.13 -24.29 -3.27
CA ASN A 64 7.10 -23.31 -2.81
C ASN A 64 6.99 -23.08 -1.30
N GLN A 65 7.92 -22.27 -0.78
CA GLN A 65 7.90 -21.78 0.59
C GLN A 65 7.68 -20.28 0.61
N PHE A 66 6.88 -19.81 1.57
CA PHE A 66 6.67 -18.39 1.87
C PHE A 66 7.38 -18.06 3.17
N THR A 67 8.32 -17.12 3.11
CA THR A 67 9.21 -16.77 4.22
C THR A 67 9.29 -15.27 4.42
N ASN A 68 10.02 -14.81 5.43
CA ASN A 68 10.28 -13.38 5.65
C ASN A 68 10.80 -12.68 4.38
N LYS A 69 11.61 -13.35 3.54
CA LYS A 69 12.13 -12.78 2.29
C LYS A 69 11.05 -12.37 1.31
N ASN A 70 9.90 -13.04 1.34
CA ASN A 70 8.77 -12.70 0.47
C ASN A 70 8.07 -11.40 0.85
N LEU A 71 8.32 -10.91 2.08
CA LEU A 71 7.76 -9.65 2.60
C LEU A 71 8.70 -8.46 2.42
N GLU A 72 9.99 -8.69 2.13
CA GLU A 72 10.99 -7.63 2.05
C GLU A 72 10.76 -6.70 0.84
N GLY A 73 10.96 -5.41 1.06
CA GLY A 73 10.93 -4.39 0.01
C GLY A 73 9.54 -4.03 -0.54
N LYS A 74 8.46 -4.54 0.07
CA LYS A 74 7.08 -4.27 -0.37
C LYS A 74 6.09 -4.27 0.79
N TRP A 75 4.95 -3.67 0.57
CA TRP A 75 3.80 -3.79 1.44
C TRP A 75 3.10 -5.11 1.19
N SER A 76 2.79 -5.84 2.26
CA SER A 76 2.09 -7.12 2.16
C SER A 76 0.75 -7.02 2.87
N LEU A 77 -0.34 -7.13 2.09
CA LEU A 77 -1.68 -7.24 2.62
C LEU A 77 -1.95 -8.72 2.91
N ILE A 78 -1.91 -9.09 4.19
CA ILE A 78 -2.08 -10.46 4.64
C ILE A 78 -3.48 -10.64 5.20
N PHE A 79 -4.22 -11.59 4.66
CA PHE A 79 -5.52 -12.03 5.15
C PHE A 79 -5.40 -13.41 5.80
N MET A 80 -5.88 -13.55 7.03
CA MET A 80 -5.95 -14.82 7.72
C MET A 80 -7.34 -15.43 7.53
N GLY A 81 -7.40 -16.57 6.83
CA GLY A 81 -8.66 -17.20 6.47
C GLY A 81 -8.52 -18.70 6.21
N PHE A 82 -9.50 -19.33 5.58
CA PHE A 82 -9.46 -20.74 5.20
C PHE A 82 -10.33 -21.00 3.97
N ALA A 83 -9.96 -22.00 3.16
CA ALA A 83 -10.57 -22.24 1.86
C ALA A 83 -12.04 -22.68 1.92
N SER A 84 -12.43 -23.40 2.97
CA SER A 84 -13.80 -23.90 3.16
C SER A 84 -14.74 -22.92 3.88
N CYS A 85 -14.35 -21.68 4.06
CA CYS A 85 -15.18 -20.64 4.65
C CYS A 85 -16.35 -20.28 3.71
N PRO A 86 -17.62 -20.33 4.17
CA PRO A 86 -18.74 -20.20 3.24
C PRO A 86 -19.10 -18.75 2.86
N ASP A 87 -18.64 -17.74 3.61
CA ASP A 87 -19.14 -16.37 3.47
C ASP A 87 -18.04 -15.30 3.56
N MET A 88 -17.48 -15.08 4.73
CA MET A 88 -16.56 -13.97 4.97
C MET A 88 -15.27 -14.03 4.13
N CYS A 89 -14.67 -15.23 3.98
CA CYS A 89 -13.41 -15.37 3.27
C CYS A 89 -13.54 -15.08 1.76
N PRO A 90 -14.52 -15.66 1.03
CA PRO A 90 -14.66 -15.31 -0.39
C PRO A 90 -15.02 -13.83 -0.60
N MET A 91 -15.77 -13.21 0.32
CA MET A 91 -16.08 -11.80 0.27
C MET A 91 -14.81 -10.93 0.42
N THR A 92 -13.95 -11.27 1.39
CA THR A 92 -12.67 -10.58 1.62
C THR A 92 -11.72 -10.77 0.44
N MET A 93 -11.59 -12.01 -0.06
CA MET A 93 -10.75 -12.30 -1.23
C MET A 93 -11.21 -11.54 -2.48
N SER A 94 -12.52 -11.44 -2.69
CA SER A 94 -13.10 -10.64 -3.77
C SER A 94 -12.77 -9.15 -3.63
N GLN A 95 -12.79 -8.60 -2.41
CA GLN A 95 -12.39 -7.21 -2.17
C GLN A 95 -10.89 -7.01 -2.41
N MET A 96 -10.04 -7.94 -2.00
CA MET A 96 -8.61 -7.90 -2.29
C MET A 96 -8.35 -7.93 -3.80
N ALA A 97 -9.08 -8.75 -4.55
CA ALA A 97 -8.97 -8.81 -6.02
C ALA A 97 -9.36 -7.49 -6.68
N LYS A 98 -10.48 -6.90 -6.28
CA LYS A 98 -10.91 -5.57 -6.76
C LYS A 98 -9.91 -4.47 -6.41
N THR A 99 -9.34 -4.52 -5.21
CA THR A 99 -8.29 -3.57 -4.80
C THR A 99 -7.03 -3.74 -5.66
N SER A 100 -6.64 -4.99 -5.94
CA SER A 100 -5.50 -5.29 -6.83
C SER A 100 -5.73 -4.74 -8.25
N GLU A 101 -6.92 -4.95 -8.80
CA GLU A 101 -7.32 -4.42 -10.11
C GLU A 101 -7.35 -2.89 -10.13
N PHE A 102 -7.94 -2.26 -9.12
CA PHE A 102 -7.93 -0.80 -8.99
C PHE A 102 -6.51 -0.22 -8.96
N LEU A 103 -5.60 -0.82 -8.17
CA LEU A 103 -4.21 -0.39 -8.11
C LEU A 103 -3.50 -0.56 -9.45
N GLU A 104 -3.79 -1.61 -10.20
CA GLU A 104 -3.20 -1.86 -11.52
C GLU A 104 -3.63 -0.81 -12.54
N LEU A 105 -4.89 -0.36 -12.49
CA LEU A 105 -5.45 0.61 -13.43
C LEU A 105 -5.11 2.06 -13.05
N GLU A 106 -5.21 2.41 -11.77
CA GLU A 106 -5.15 3.80 -11.31
C GLU A 106 -3.79 4.16 -10.69
N MET A 107 -3.07 3.18 -10.14
CA MET A 107 -1.83 3.39 -9.37
C MET A 107 -0.79 2.30 -9.65
N PRO A 108 -0.31 2.11 -10.90
CA PRO A 108 0.57 1.01 -11.26
C PRO A 108 1.87 0.97 -10.44
N ASP A 109 2.48 2.13 -10.15
CA ASP A 109 3.68 2.23 -9.32
C ASP A 109 3.46 1.72 -7.88
N ALA A 110 2.26 1.94 -7.32
CA ALA A 110 1.89 1.41 -6.01
C ALA A 110 1.61 -0.09 -6.09
N LYS A 111 1.02 -0.56 -7.19
CA LYS A 111 0.72 -1.99 -7.40
C LYS A 111 1.99 -2.85 -7.37
N GLU A 112 3.08 -2.38 -7.96
CA GLU A 112 4.37 -3.10 -7.94
C GLU A 112 4.94 -3.28 -6.53
N LYS A 113 4.60 -2.36 -5.63
CA LYS A 113 5.05 -2.35 -4.24
C LYS A 113 4.11 -3.07 -3.27
N ILE A 114 2.99 -3.63 -3.75
CA ILE A 114 1.98 -4.27 -2.89
C ILE A 114 1.79 -5.71 -3.31
N SER A 115 1.85 -6.64 -2.34
CA SER A 115 1.52 -8.04 -2.49
C SER A 115 0.29 -8.42 -1.67
N PHE A 116 -0.46 -9.40 -2.13
CA PHE A 116 -1.66 -9.91 -1.49
C PHE A 116 -1.45 -11.39 -1.18
N THR A 117 -1.67 -11.75 0.09
CA THR A 117 -1.39 -13.09 0.59
C THR A 117 -2.52 -13.55 1.50
N ILE A 118 -2.95 -14.82 1.34
CA ILE A 118 -3.81 -15.48 2.31
C ILE A 118 -2.98 -16.48 3.12
N VAL A 119 -3.18 -16.47 4.44
CA VAL A 119 -2.58 -17.48 5.34
C VAL A 119 -3.71 -18.28 5.95
N SER A 120 -3.68 -19.60 5.73
CA SER A 120 -4.69 -20.48 6.32
C SER A 120 -4.53 -20.57 7.83
N VAL A 121 -5.65 -20.48 8.52
CA VAL A 121 -5.77 -20.71 9.97
C VAL A 121 -6.34 -22.11 10.30
N ASP A 122 -6.51 -22.94 9.28
CA ASP A 122 -7.08 -24.30 9.39
C ASP A 122 -6.19 -25.32 8.64
N PRO A 123 -4.96 -25.54 9.15
CA PRO A 123 -3.97 -26.38 8.46
C PRO A 123 -4.38 -27.86 8.38
N ASP A 124 -5.34 -28.29 9.19
CA ASP A 124 -5.84 -29.67 9.15
C ASP A 124 -6.72 -29.96 7.93
N ARG A 125 -7.39 -28.94 7.38
CA ARG A 125 -8.28 -29.05 6.22
C ARG A 125 -7.71 -28.44 4.96
N ASP A 126 -6.89 -27.42 5.10
CA ASP A 126 -6.31 -26.70 3.97
C ASP A 126 -4.89 -27.22 3.68
N THR A 127 -4.74 -27.99 2.62
CA THR A 127 -3.39 -28.30 2.13
C THR A 127 -2.76 -27.06 1.47
N PRO A 128 -1.42 -26.95 1.41
CA PRO A 128 -0.74 -25.83 0.76
C PRO A 128 -1.20 -25.58 -0.69
N GLU A 129 -1.48 -26.64 -1.42
CA GLU A 129 -1.97 -26.59 -2.80
C GLU A 129 -3.42 -26.09 -2.86
N ALA A 130 -4.26 -26.52 -1.91
CA ALA A 130 -5.67 -26.14 -1.85
C ALA A 130 -5.83 -24.63 -1.56
N ILE A 131 -5.07 -24.11 -0.57
CA ILE A 131 -5.15 -22.69 -0.21
C ILE A 131 -4.55 -21.80 -1.31
N LEU A 132 -3.46 -22.22 -1.96
CA LEU A 132 -2.88 -21.52 -3.09
C LEU A 132 -3.86 -21.48 -4.27
N LYS A 133 -4.47 -22.60 -4.62
CA LYS A 133 -5.49 -22.67 -5.67
C LYS A 133 -6.69 -21.80 -5.35
N TYR A 134 -7.13 -21.77 -4.09
CA TYR A 134 -8.20 -20.91 -3.63
C TYR A 134 -7.85 -19.44 -3.82
N ALA A 135 -6.65 -19.01 -3.41
CA ALA A 135 -6.17 -17.64 -3.60
C ALA A 135 -6.15 -17.24 -5.07
N GLN A 136 -5.57 -18.10 -5.91
CA GLN A 136 -5.41 -17.87 -7.35
C GLN A 136 -6.72 -17.87 -8.14
N ALA A 137 -7.79 -18.44 -7.59
CA ALA A 137 -9.13 -18.34 -8.18
C ALA A 137 -9.67 -16.90 -8.15
N PHE A 138 -9.20 -16.04 -7.26
CA PHE A 138 -9.57 -14.62 -7.19
C PHE A 138 -8.61 -13.73 -7.98
N ASN A 139 -7.32 -14.00 -7.94
CA ASN A 139 -6.31 -13.32 -8.73
C ASN A 139 -5.06 -14.22 -8.87
N PRO A 140 -4.55 -14.45 -10.10
CA PRO A 140 -3.39 -15.34 -10.33
C PRO A 140 -2.11 -14.95 -9.57
N ASN A 141 -1.98 -13.67 -9.18
CA ASN A 141 -0.82 -13.13 -8.46
C ASN A 141 -0.94 -13.26 -6.93
N PHE A 142 -2.03 -13.82 -6.42
CA PHE A 142 -2.21 -14.04 -4.98
C PHE A 142 -1.45 -15.29 -4.51
N VAL A 143 -0.90 -15.16 -3.30
CA VAL A 143 -0.14 -16.24 -2.64
C VAL A 143 -0.77 -16.61 -1.31
#